data_595e4914e5bdafd3b9d4b8af66f12cc7
#
_entry.id   595e4914e5bdafd3b9d4b8af66f12cc7
#
_cell.length_a   1.000
_cell.length_b   1.000
_cell.length_c   1.000
_cell.angle_alpha   90.00
_cell.angle_beta   90.00
_cell.angle_gamma   90.00
#
_symmetry.space_group_name_H-M   'P 1'
#
loop_
_entity.id
_entity.type
_entity.pdbx_description
1 polymer ?
#
loop_
_entity_poly.entity_id
_entity_poly.type
_entity_poly.pdbx_seq_one_letter_code
_entity_poly.pdbx_strand_id
1 'polypeptide(L)'
;MFNSIPFIVEFSGTPEAGKTTAIGTVANMLRSNGYKVVTLQESAESLPLEIPKGSFDANLWMHLRTQSELLKAVYTPNDIILADRGLIDSFFYGWKFEKEGKCSEEEYEKFKKMFWDELVSDLFIALIVSPSVSIKRRGGEGRLVNQQYIENYNKMFLEYFNSVKAKKELIRTDDMEVYEMNKSIYS
;
A
#
# COMPACT_ATOMS: atom_id res chain seq x y z
N MET A 1 -10.18 -5.03 -26.43
CA MET A 1 -11.29 -5.41 -25.52
C MET A 1 -10.67 -6.17 -24.36
N PHE A 2 -10.87 -5.71 -23.13
CA PHE A 2 -10.43 -6.45 -21.94
C PHE A 2 -11.30 -7.71 -21.83
N ASN A 3 -10.70 -8.90 -21.78
CA ASN A 3 -11.46 -10.15 -21.58
C ASN A 3 -12.09 -10.25 -20.18
N SER A 4 -11.57 -9.57 -19.22
CA SER A 4 -12.06 -9.21 -17.87
C SER A 4 -10.99 -8.37 -17.22
N ILE A 5 -11.35 -7.33 -16.47
CA ILE A 5 -10.41 -6.59 -15.63
C ILE A 5 -10.07 -7.50 -14.45
N PRO A 6 -8.78 -7.78 -14.16
CA PRO A 6 -8.41 -8.59 -13.00
C PRO A 6 -8.85 -7.91 -11.71
N PHE A 7 -9.13 -8.71 -10.67
CA PHE A 7 -9.46 -8.22 -9.33
C PHE A 7 -8.19 -7.64 -8.66
N ILE A 8 -8.21 -6.36 -8.29
CA ILE A 8 -7.06 -5.67 -7.73
C ILE A 8 -7.19 -5.59 -6.21
N VAL A 9 -6.23 -6.17 -5.48
CA VAL A 9 -6.11 -6.10 -4.03
C VAL A 9 -4.88 -5.29 -3.67
N GLU A 10 -5.07 -4.22 -2.92
CA GLU A 10 -4.00 -3.38 -2.41
C GLU A 10 -3.74 -3.64 -0.93
N PHE A 11 -2.49 -3.86 -0.57
CA PHE A 11 -2.01 -3.97 0.81
C PHE A 11 -1.26 -2.70 1.20
N SER A 12 -1.66 -2.10 2.32
CA SER A 12 -0.96 -0.93 2.88
C SER A 12 -0.93 -1.00 4.41
N GLY A 13 -0.40 0.02 5.06
CA GLY A 13 -0.37 0.16 6.51
C GLY A 13 1.03 0.36 7.09
N THR A 14 1.14 0.13 8.40
CA THR A 14 2.34 0.41 9.20
C THR A 14 3.59 -0.24 8.63
N PRO A 15 4.75 0.43 8.67
CA PRO A 15 6.03 -0.23 8.46
C PRO A 15 6.17 -1.48 9.34
N GLU A 16 6.77 -2.55 8.82
CA GLU A 16 6.98 -3.84 9.52
C GLU A 16 5.70 -4.54 9.99
N ALA A 17 4.52 -4.17 9.46
CA ALA A 17 3.26 -4.85 9.77
C ALA A 17 3.12 -6.23 9.09
N GLY A 18 4.07 -6.63 8.23
CA GLY A 18 4.08 -7.93 7.57
C GLY A 18 3.39 -7.98 6.20
N LYS A 19 3.20 -6.82 5.55
CA LYS A 19 2.54 -6.71 4.23
C LYS A 19 3.11 -7.66 3.18
N THR A 20 4.42 -7.57 2.92
CA THR A 20 5.08 -8.39 1.90
C THR A 20 4.97 -9.88 2.18
N THR A 21 5.03 -10.28 3.46
CA THR A 21 4.82 -11.66 3.89
C THR A 21 3.38 -12.13 3.61
N ALA A 22 2.39 -11.29 3.97
CA ALA A 22 0.98 -11.57 3.70
C ALA A 22 0.70 -11.73 2.21
N ILE A 23 1.21 -10.81 1.39
CA ILE A 23 1.08 -10.86 -0.08
C ILE A 23 1.66 -12.17 -0.62
N GLY A 24 2.86 -12.57 -0.19
CA GLY A 24 3.51 -13.79 -0.63
C GLY A 24 2.67 -15.03 -0.32
N THR A 25 2.11 -15.10 0.89
CA THR A 25 1.28 -16.24 1.31
C THR A 25 -0.05 -16.27 0.56
N VAL A 26 -0.75 -15.13 0.47
CA VAL A 26 -2.00 -15.00 -0.28
C VAL A 26 -1.78 -15.37 -1.75
N ALA A 27 -0.71 -14.89 -2.37
CA ALA A 27 -0.37 -15.23 -3.75
C ALA A 27 -0.19 -16.75 -3.95
N ASN A 28 0.54 -17.41 -3.04
CA ASN A 28 0.79 -18.86 -3.12
C ASN A 28 -0.51 -19.64 -2.96
N MET A 29 -1.38 -19.26 -2.03
CA MET A 29 -2.67 -19.94 -1.84
C MET A 29 -3.59 -19.78 -3.05
N LEU A 30 -3.71 -18.56 -3.58
CA LEU A 30 -4.52 -18.31 -4.78
C LEU A 30 -4.00 -19.10 -5.99
N ARG A 31 -2.68 -19.14 -6.19
CA ARG A 31 -2.06 -19.94 -7.26
C ARG A 31 -2.31 -21.44 -7.08
N SER A 32 -2.25 -21.94 -5.84
CA SER A 32 -2.58 -23.35 -5.53
C SER A 32 -4.04 -23.69 -5.82
N ASN A 33 -4.94 -22.71 -5.80
CA ASN A 33 -6.34 -22.84 -6.19
C ASN A 33 -6.59 -22.56 -7.68
N GLY A 34 -5.54 -22.44 -8.50
CA GLY A 34 -5.64 -22.32 -9.95
C GLY A 34 -5.77 -20.91 -10.50
N TYR A 35 -5.74 -19.86 -9.64
CA TYR A 35 -5.79 -18.47 -10.11
C TYR A 35 -4.45 -18.01 -10.67
N LYS A 36 -4.50 -17.21 -11.73
CA LYS A 36 -3.34 -16.48 -12.27
C LYS A 36 -3.14 -15.21 -11.46
N VAL A 37 -2.11 -15.18 -10.64
CA VAL A 37 -1.83 -14.07 -9.71
C VAL A 37 -0.52 -13.39 -10.06
N VAL A 38 -0.56 -12.08 -10.26
CA VAL A 38 0.62 -11.22 -10.29
C VAL A 38 0.75 -10.44 -8.99
N THR A 39 1.98 -10.26 -8.53
CA THR A 39 2.31 -9.44 -7.37
C THR A 39 3.11 -8.24 -7.83
N LEU A 40 2.69 -7.04 -7.44
CA LEU A 40 3.42 -5.80 -7.67
C LEU A 40 4.12 -5.40 -6.38
N GLN A 41 5.43 -5.17 -6.47
CA GLN A 41 6.26 -4.79 -5.32
C GLN A 41 6.21 -3.28 -5.08
N GLU A 42 6.52 -2.86 -3.86
CA GLU A 42 6.62 -1.45 -3.48
C GLU A 42 7.62 -0.72 -4.39
N SER A 43 7.19 0.40 -4.97
CA SER A 43 8.01 1.19 -5.90
C SER A 43 9.13 2.00 -5.23
N ALA A 44 9.13 2.11 -3.90
CA ALA A 44 10.07 2.95 -3.14
C ALA A 44 11.55 2.54 -3.30
N GLU A 45 11.82 1.25 -3.53
CA GLU A 45 13.20 0.75 -3.71
C GLU A 45 13.83 1.23 -5.03
N SER A 46 13.01 1.59 -5.99
CA SER A 46 13.45 2.05 -7.32
C SER A 46 13.42 3.57 -7.49
N LEU A 47 13.20 4.32 -6.40
CA LEU A 47 13.20 5.79 -6.44
C LEU A 47 14.59 6.29 -6.86
N PRO A 48 14.68 7.15 -7.90
CA PRO A 48 15.94 7.79 -8.29
C PRO A 48 16.58 8.55 -7.12
N LEU A 49 17.92 8.49 -7.05
CA LEU A 49 18.70 9.10 -5.94
C LEU A 49 18.56 10.63 -5.91
N GLU A 50 18.25 11.24 -7.04
CA GLU A 50 18.07 12.68 -7.22
C GLU A 50 16.76 13.18 -6.59
N ILE A 51 15.78 12.30 -6.39
CA ILE A 51 14.49 12.67 -5.79
C ILE A 51 14.58 12.47 -4.26
N PRO A 52 14.39 13.53 -3.47
CA PRO A 52 14.49 13.43 -2.02
C PRO A 52 13.45 12.46 -1.43
N LYS A 53 13.91 11.44 -0.71
CA LYS A 53 13.02 10.50 -0.02
C LYS A 53 12.12 11.24 0.98
N GLY A 54 10.81 10.90 0.98
CA GLY A 54 9.83 11.51 1.87
C GLY A 54 9.36 12.90 1.44
N SER A 55 9.62 13.29 0.19
CA SER A 55 9.05 14.48 -0.45
C SER A 55 7.74 14.16 -1.17
N PHE A 56 6.99 15.20 -1.51
CA PHE A 56 5.81 15.08 -2.37
C PHE A 56 6.19 14.60 -3.79
N ASP A 57 7.33 15.06 -4.33
CA ASP A 57 7.84 14.63 -5.64
C ASP A 57 8.17 13.13 -5.66
N ALA A 58 8.72 12.59 -4.57
CA ALA A 58 8.94 11.15 -4.44
C ALA A 58 7.62 10.38 -4.49
N ASN A 59 6.59 10.88 -3.80
CA ASN A 59 5.26 10.27 -3.84
C ASN A 59 4.64 10.35 -5.24
N LEU A 60 4.77 11.49 -5.92
CA LEU A 60 4.31 11.66 -7.30
C LEU A 60 4.99 10.68 -8.25
N TRP A 61 6.30 10.53 -8.14
CA TRP A 61 7.06 9.58 -8.96
C TRP A 61 6.59 8.14 -8.71
N MET A 62 6.45 7.74 -7.44
CA MET A 62 5.97 6.40 -7.07
C MET A 62 4.54 6.15 -7.57
N HIS A 63 3.66 7.15 -7.48
CA HIS A 63 2.29 7.08 -7.98
C HIS A 63 2.23 6.79 -9.48
N LEU A 64 2.99 7.55 -10.29
CA LEU A 64 3.06 7.36 -11.75
C LEU A 64 3.63 5.99 -12.10
N ARG A 65 4.66 5.54 -11.39
CA ARG A 65 5.22 4.21 -11.59
C ARG A 65 4.21 3.11 -11.24
N THR A 66 3.53 3.22 -10.10
CA THR A 66 2.50 2.25 -9.68
C THR A 66 1.37 2.17 -10.70
N GLN A 67 0.90 3.30 -11.24
CA GLN A 67 -0.08 3.30 -12.33
C GLN A 67 0.43 2.56 -13.57
N SER A 68 1.68 2.80 -13.95
CA SER A 68 2.29 2.14 -15.12
C SER A 68 2.38 0.62 -14.94
N GLU A 69 2.78 0.14 -13.75
CA GLU A 69 2.86 -1.30 -13.44
C GLU A 69 1.47 -1.94 -13.35
N LEU A 70 0.49 -1.26 -12.75
CA LEU A 70 -0.90 -1.71 -12.73
C LEU A 70 -1.47 -1.83 -14.13
N LEU A 71 -1.28 -0.80 -14.96
CA LEU A 71 -1.74 -0.80 -16.35
C LEU A 71 -1.14 -1.98 -17.12
N LYS A 72 0.16 -2.22 -17.00
CA LYS A 72 0.82 -3.37 -17.61
C LYS A 72 0.24 -4.70 -17.11
N ALA A 73 -0.02 -4.83 -15.80
CA ALA A 73 -0.59 -6.02 -15.21
C ALA A 73 -2.02 -6.31 -15.69
N VAL A 74 -2.85 -5.27 -15.90
CA VAL A 74 -4.20 -5.39 -16.43
C VAL A 74 -4.22 -5.90 -17.87
N TYR A 75 -3.21 -5.57 -18.67
CA TYR A 75 -3.07 -6.06 -20.05
C TYR A 75 -2.45 -7.46 -20.15
N THR A 76 -1.96 -8.03 -19.06
CA THR A 76 -1.53 -9.43 -19.00
C THR A 76 -2.69 -10.33 -18.54
N PRO A 77 -2.75 -11.62 -18.96
CA PRO A 77 -3.84 -12.52 -18.60
C PRO A 77 -3.73 -12.97 -17.14
N ASN A 78 -4.10 -12.11 -16.22
CA ASN A 78 -4.18 -12.35 -14.77
C ASN A 78 -5.63 -12.36 -14.31
N ASP A 79 -5.94 -13.14 -13.28
CA ASP A 79 -7.23 -13.13 -12.60
C ASP A 79 -7.20 -12.15 -11.43
N ILE A 80 -6.04 -12.06 -10.75
CA ILE A 80 -5.86 -11.26 -9.53
C ILE A 80 -4.51 -10.52 -9.58
N ILE A 81 -4.53 -9.26 -9.16
CA ILE A 81 -3.34 -8.42 -8.91
C ILE A 81 -3.26 -8.15 -7.42
N LEU A 82 -2.13 -8.49 -6.78
CA LEU A 82 -1.83 -8.13 -5.40
C LEU A 82 -0.73 -7.05 -5.39
N ALA A 83 -1.06 -5.87 -4.90
CA ALA A 83 -0.13 -4.73 -4.86
C ALA A 83 0.38 -4.47 -3.44
N ASP A 84 1.70 -4.49 -3.26
CA ASP A 84 2.36 -3.97 -2.05
C ASP A 84 2.47 -2.46 -2.20
N ARG A 85 1.54 -1.74 -1.60
CA ARG A 85 1.22 -0.32 -1.81
C ARG A 85 0.75 -0.03 -3.24
N GLY A 86 -0.44 0.50 -3.34
CA GLY A 86 -1.08 0.85 -4.61
C GLY A 86 -1.41 2.33 -4.69
N LEU A 87 -2.50 2.62 -5.39
CA LEU A 87 -2.94 4.00 -5.60
C LEU A 87 -3.57 4.61 -4.35
N ILE A 88 -4.29 3.81 -3.55
CA ILE A 88 -4.92 4.29 -2.30
C ILE A 88 -3.83 4.71 -1.30
N ASP A 89 -2.73 3.94 -1.18
CA ASP A 89 -1.58 4.30 -0.34
C ASP A 89 -0.89 5.58 -0.84
N SER A 90 -0.73 5.74 -2.14
CA SER A 90 -0.13 6.96 -2.68
C SER A 90 -1.00 8.21 -2.47
N PHE A 91 -2.33 8.06 -2.50
CA PHE A 91 -3.26 9.13 -2.13
C PHE A 91 -3.19 9.46 -0.64
N PHE A 92 -3.04 8.45 0.22
CA PHE A 92 -2.77 8.67 1.64
C PHE A 92 -1.53 9.53 1.86
N TYR A 93 -0.41 9.20 1.18
CA TYR A 93 0.81 10.02 1.31
C TYR A 93 0.63 11.42 0.74
N GLY A 94 -0.09 11.59 -0.37
CA GLY A 94 -0.42 12.91 -0.91
C GLY A 94 -1.22 13.75 0.09
N TRP A 95 -2.28 13.18 0.67
CA TRP A 95 -3.08 13.79 1.72
C TRP A 95 -2.24 14.12 2.98
N LYS A 96 -1.38 13.19 3.40
CA LYS A 96 -0.48 13.38 4.54
C LYS A 96 0.49 14.54 4.31
N PHE A 97 1.05 14.65 3.10
CA PHE A 97 1.98 15.72 2.76
C PHE A 97 1.28 17.10 2.71
N GLU A 98 0.05 17.15 2.25
CA GLU A 98 -0.76 18.37 2.33
C GLU A 98 -0.99 18.78 3.80
N LYS A 99 -1.41 17.85 4.67
CA LYS A 99 -1.61 18.11 6.10
C LYS A 99 -0.32 18.51 6.83
N GLU A 100 0.82 18.04 6.39
CA GLU A 100 2.14 18.41 6.93
C GLU A 100 2.73 19.70 6.31
N GLY A 101 2.02 20.35 5.37
CA GLY A 101 2.49 21.53 4.66
C GLY A 101 3.68 21.28 3.72
N LYS A 102 3.87 20.04 3.28
CA LYS A 102 4.92 19.62 2.35
C LYS A 102 4.51 19.76 0.87
N CYS A 103 3.26 19.99 0.60
CA CYS A 103 2.71 20.44 -0.65
C CYS A 103 1.51 21.35 -0.38
N SER A 104 1.16 22.18 -1.35
CA SER A 104 -0.02 23.02 -1.29
C SER A 104 -1.30 22.23 -1.56
N GLU A 105 -2.46 22.77 -1.15
CA GLU A 105 -3.77 22.21 -1.49
C GLU A 105 -3.95 22.10 -3.02
N GLU A 106 -3.49 23.10 -3.77
CA GLU A 106 -3.57 23.10 -5.24
C GLU A 106 -2.77 21.95 -5.87
N GLU A 107 -1.55 21.68 -5.38
CA GLU A 107 -0.73 20.55 -5.83
C GLU A 107 -1.39 19.22 -5.49
N TYR A 108 -1.95 19.08 -4.30
CA TYR A 108 -2.68 17.87 -3.92
C TYR A 108 -3.95 17.65 -4.76
N GLU A 109 -4.71 18.72 -5.07
CA GLU A 109 -5.88 18.63 -5.95
C GLU A 109 -5.51 18.24 -7.39
N LYS A 110 -4.37 18.72 -7.90
CA LYS A 110 -3.84 18.28 -9.19
C LYS A 110 -3.43 16.82 -9.14
N PHE A 111 -2.73 16.41 -8.09
CA PHE A 111 -2.31 15.03 -7.88
C PHE A 111 -3.50 14.05 -7.88
N LYS A 112 -4.59 14.38 -7.17
CA LYS A 112 -5.80 13.55 -7.13
C LYS A 112 -6.46 13.33 -8.50
N LYS A 113 -6.18 14.17 -9.48
CA LYS A 113 -6.72 14.06 -10.84
C LYS A 113 -5.81 13.27 -11.78
N MET A 114 -4.65 12.84 -11.33
CA MET A 114 -3.64 12.15 -12.15
C MET A 114 -3.76 10.63 -12.11
N PHE A 115 -4.95 10.09 -11.92
CA PHE A 115 -5.12 8.65 -11.85
C PHE A 115 -6.24 8.17 -12.78
N TRP A 116 -6.21 6.89 -13.06
CA TRP A 116 -7.20 6.20 -13.87
C TRP A 116 -8.13 5.39 -12.95
N ASP A 117 -9.42 5.69 -12.96
CA ASP A 117 -10.43 5.10 -12.06
C ASP A 117 -10.43 3.57 -12.09
N GLU A 118 -10.21 2.98 -13.28
CA GLU A 118 -10.19 1.54 -13.48
C GLU A 118 -8.98 0.81 -12.85
N LEU A 119 -7.97 1.56 -12.39
CA LEU A 119 -6.81 1.01 -11.69
C LEU A 119 -6.92 1.11 -10.16
N VAL A 120 -8.03 1.66 -9.66
CA VAL A 120 -8.28 1.70 -8.21
C VAL A 120 -8.61 0.30 -7.71
N SER A 121 -8.08 -0.04 -6.55
CA SER A 121 -8.20 -1.36 -5.96
C SER A 121 -9.65 -1.72 -5.62
N ASP A 122 -10.07 -2.94 -5.98
CA ASP A 122 -11.37 -3.51 -5.62
C ASP A 122 -11.47 -3.81 -4.12
N LEU A 123 -10.32 -4.15 -3.51
CA LEU A 123 -10.19 -4.41 -2.08
C LEU A 123 -8.92 -3.75 -1.52
N PHE A 124 -9.08 -2.99 -0.45
CA PHE A 124 -7.99 -2.35 0.28
C PHE A 124 -7.79 -3.01 1.63
N ILE A 125 -6.66 -3.68 1.83
CA ILE A 125 -6.28 -4.37 3.06
C ILE A 125 -5.23 -3.53 3.80
N ALA A 126 -5.59 -3.06 4.98
CA ALA A 126 -4.71 -2.29 5.86
C ALA A 126 -4.16 -3.16 6.99
N LEU A 127 -2.84 -3.32 7.06
CA LEU A 127 -2.18 -4.00 8.17
C LEU A 127 -1.59 -2.97 9.13
N ILE A 128 -2.02 -3.02 10.38
CA ILE A 128 -1.58 -2.10 11.43
C ILE A 128 -0.87 -2.87 12.54
N VAL A 129 0.23 -2.31 13.00
CA VAL A 129 0.99 -2.81 14.14
C VAL A 129 1.33 -1.66 15.09
N SER A 130 1.43 -1.95 16.39
CA SER A 130 1.83 -0.94 17.38
C SER A 130 3.26 -0.45 17.13
N PRO A 131 3.59 0.78 17.56
CA PRO A 131 4.93 1.34 17.38
C PRO A 131 6.03 0.45 17.96
N SER A 132 5.82 -0.06 19.17
CA SER A 132 6.80 -0.90 19.86
C SER A 132 7.07 -2.21 19.11
N VAL A 133 6.03 -2.86 18.58
CA VAL A 133 6.18 -4.10 17.80
C VAL A 133 6.82 -3.82 16.45
N SER A 134 6.45 -2.72 15.76
CA SER A 134 7.08 -2.31 14.51
C SER A 134 8.59 -2.09 14.69
N ILE A 135 8.99 -1.32 15.72
CA ILE A 135 10.40 -1.06 16.03
C ILE A 135 11.13 -2.37 16.36
N LYS A 136 10.51 -3.25 17.18
CA LYS A 136 11.11 -4.56 17.50
C LYS A 136 11.33 -5.42 16.25
N ARG A 137 10.33 -5.51 15.36
CA ARG A 137 10.43 -6.29 14.10
C ARG A 137 11.49 -5.74 13.16
N ARG A 138 11.69 -4.42 13.17
CA ARG A 138 12.75 -3.74 12.41
C ARG A 138 14.16 -3.98 12.96
N GLY A 139 14.30 -4.42 14.19
CA GLY A 139 15.60 -4.60 14.87
C GLY A 139 16.10 -3.34 15.57
N GLY A 140 15.24 -2.35 15.80
CA GLY A 140 15.54 -1.12 16.53
C GLY A 140 15.07 0.16 15.82
N GLU A 141 15.27 1.29 16.48
CA GLU A 141 14.92 2.61 15.93
C GLU A 141 15.91 3.02 14.82
N GLY A 142 15.37 3.59 13.75
CA GLY A 142 16.14 4.21 12.70
C GLY A 142 16.10 5.75 12.80
N ARG A 143 16.99 6.43 12.08
CA ARG A 143 17.04 7.90 12.06
C ARG A 143 15.71 8.54 11.61
N LEU A 144 15.03 7.94 10.65
CA LEU A 144 13.77 8.47 10.08
C LEU A 144 12.54 7.72 10.61
N VAL A 145 12.68 6.45 10.96
CA VAL A 145 11.58 5.61 11.45
C VAL A 145 11.86 5.27 12.90
N ASN A 146 11.22 6.00 13.79
CA ASN A 146 11.24 5.83 15.25
C ASN A 146 9.81 5.67 15.79
N GLN A 147 9.66 5.46 17.09
CA GLN A 147 8.37 5.27 17.72
C GLN A 147 7.39 6.41 17.42
N GLN A 148 7.83 7.67 17.59
CA GLN A 148 6.98 8.85 17.35
C GLN A 148 6.51 8.95 15.89
N TYR A 149 7.39 8.60 14.93
CA TYR A 149 7.01 8.56 13.52
C TYR A 149 5.89 7.55 13.29
N ILE A 150 6.00 6.35 13.87
CA ILE A 150 4.99 5.29 13.67
C ILE A 150 3.68 5.64 14.36
N GLU A 151 3.71 6.25 15.55
CA GLU A 151 2.52 6.76 16.24
C GLU A 151 1.75 7.76 15.36
N ASN A 152 2.46 8.76 14.84
CA ASN A 152 1.87 9.77 13.95
C ASN A 152 1.36 9.14 12.64
N TYR A 153 2.15 8.23 12.06
CA TYR A 153 1.75 7.49 10.86
C TYR A 153 0.44 6.74 11.10
N ASN A 154 0.36 5.93 12.15
CA ASN A 154 -0.81 5.13 12.46
C ASN A 154 -2.06 6.00 12.70
N LYS A 155 -1.91 7.11 13.42
CA LYS A 155 -2.99 8.06 13.66
C LYS A 155 -3.54 8.61 12.34
N MET A 156 -2.67 9.16 11.50
CA MET A 156 -3.06 9.74 10.21
C MET A 156 -3.59 8.68 9.25
N PHE A 157 -2.96 7.49 9.23
CA PHE A 157 -3.37 6.40 8.36
C PHE A 157 -4.78 5.89 8.71
N LEU A 158 -5.11 5.74 9.99
CA LEU A 158 -6.44 5.32 10.43
C LEU A 158 -7.51 6.38 10.12
N GLU A 159 -7.17 7.67 10.26
CA GLU A 159 -8.07 8.77 9.87
C GLU A 159 -8.37 8.70 8.37
N TYR A 160 -7.33 8.57 7.56
CA TYR A 160 -7.47 8.43 6.11
C TYR A 160 -8.22 7.14 5.72
N PHE A 161 -7.86 6.00 6.31
CA PHE A 161 -8.53 4.71 6.07
C PHE A 161 -10.04 4.82 6.28
N ASN A 162 -10.48 5.49 7.34
CA ASN A 162 -11.91 5.68 7.60
C ASN A 162 -12.62 6.47 6.49
N SER A 163 -11.94 7.38 5.83
CA SER A 163 -12.46 8.20 4.72
C SER A 163 -12.52 7.47 3.38
N VAL A 164 -11.73 6.41 3.19
CA VAL A 164 -11.68 5.63 1.95
C VAL A 164 -13.01 4.92 1.70
N LYS A 165 -13.57 5.08 0.50
CA LYS A 165 -14.88 4.49 0.12
C LYS A 165 -14.78 3.10 -0.50
N ALA A 166 -13.58 2.65 -0.90
CA ALA A 166 -13.38 1.30 -1.43
C ALA A 166 -13.77 0.24 -0.40
N LYS A 167 -14.06 -0.99 -0.87
CA LYS A 167 -14.16 -2.14 0.02
C LYS A 167 -12.82 -2.30 0.75
N LYS A 168 -12.86 -2.41 2.08
CA LYS A 168 -11.65 -2.34 2.88
C LYS A 168 -11.72 -3.20 4.12
N GLU A 169 -10.55 -3.71 4.55
CA GLU A 169 -10.37 -4.51 5.75
C GLU A 169 -9.18 -3.96 6.55
N LEU A 170 -9.34 -3.93 7.89
CA LEU A 170 -8.29 -3.50 8.82
C LEU A 170 -7.87 -4.68 9.69
N ILE A 171 -6.61 -5.07 9.60
CA ILE A 171 -6.03 -6.19 10.34
C ILE A 171 -4.95 -5.67 11.28
N ARG A 172 -5.07 -5.98 12.57
CA ARG A 172 -4.04 -5.72 13.58
C ARG A 172 -3.13 -6.94 13.69
N THR A 173 -1.83 -6.71 13.56
CA THR A 173 -0.84 -7.81 13.47
C THR A 173 0.11 -7.86 14.66
N ASP A 174 -0.22 -7.22 15.78
CA ASP A 174 0.65 -7.13 16.97
C ASP A 174 1.02 -8.52 17.52
N ASP A 175 0.02 -9.36 17.71
CA ASP A 175 0.15 -10.70 18.33
C ASP A 175 0.04 -11.82 17.29
N MET A 176 -0.01 -11.48 15.99
CA MET A 176 -0.19 -12.47 14.94
C MET A 176 1.15 -13.05 14.51
N GLU A 177 1.28 -14.36 14.59
CA GLU A 177 2.25 -15.08 13.78
C GLU A 177 1.82 -15.09 12.30
N VAL A 178 2.79 -15.27 11.41
CA VAL A 178 2.56 -15.23 9.95
C VAL A 178 1.40 -16.13 9.51
N TYR A 179 1.21 -17.27 10.15
CA TYR A 179 0.14 -18.22 9.86
C TYR A 179 -1.26 -17.69 10.22
N GLU A 180 -1.42 -17.02 11.35
CA GLU A 180 -2.69 -16.48 11.83
C GLU A 180 -3.14 -15.26 11.02
N MET A 181 -2.20 -14.41 10.62
CA MET A 181 -2.43 -13.26 9.75
C MET A 181 -3.04 -13.70 8.41
N ASN A 182 -2.55 -14.79 7.86
CA ASN A 182 -3.03 -15.33 6.60
C ASN A 182 -4.48 -15.85 6.69
N LYS A 183 -4.86 -16.48 7.80
CA LYS A 183 -6.22 -16.97 8.02
C LYS A 183 -7.24 -15.83 8.10
N SER A 184 -6.87 -14.69 8.71
CA SER A 184 -7.73 -13.51 8.83
C SER A 184 -8.02 -12.82 7.49
N ILE A 185 -7.12 -12.94 6.50
CA ILE A 185 -7.31 -12.37 5.16
C ILE A 185 -8.27 -13.21 4.31
N TYR A 186 -8.49 -14.48 4.69
CA TYR A 186 -9.32 -15.44 3.93
C TYR A 186 -10.74 -15.62 4.46
N SER A 187 -11.02 -15.12 5.65
CA SER A 187 -12.37 -15.18 6.23
C SER A 187 -13.25 -14.03 5.74
#